data_a3bbe84f25926d190364a7b4fc8c80f6
#
_entry.id   a3bbe84f25926d190364a7b4fc8c80f6
#
_cell.length_a   1.000
_cell.length_b   1.000
_cell.length_c   1.000
_cell.angle_alpha   90.00
_cell.angle_beta   90.00
_cell.angle_gamma   90.00
#
_symmetry.space_group_name_H-M   'P 1'
#
loop_
_entity.id
_entity.type
_entity.pdbx_description
1 polymer ?
#
loop_
_entity_poly.entity_id
_entity_poly.type
_entity_poly.pdbx_seq_one_letter_code
_entity_poly.pdbx_strand_id
1 'polypeptide(L)'
;MSANQENKDKMNPSTNKKSEDVTEKRIPTPIPTPTPTTLVVEYTGGRDVFMELLKRNPGVFIFKFGAEWCNPCKKIKNFVDRVSLVLPKNTMYIFSVDVDECFDLFAYLKQKKMVSGIPAILAYKMGNESYAPDASVSGTDETELKYFFDTCLKMVA
;
A
#
# COMPACT_ATOMS: atom_id res chain seq x y z
N MET A 1 49.56 37.63 18.01
CA MET A 1 49.20 37.39 17.96
C MET A 1 48.33 37.00 18.01
N SER A 2 48.37 36.86 17.87
CA SER A 2 47.69 36.34 17.82
C SER A 2 46.68 36.06 17.82
N ALA A 3 46.70 36.10 17.79
CA ALA A 3 45.89 35.69 17.73
C ALA A 3 44.98 35.43 17.48
N ASN A 4 45.01 35.51 17.30
CA ASN A 4 44.28 35.17 17.03
C ASN A 4 43.46 34.70 16.93
N GLN A 5 43.57 34.65 16.73
CA GLN A 5 42.99 34.17 16.54
C GLN A 5 41.91 33.80 16.59
N GLU A 6 41.96 33.96 16.54
CA GLU A 6 41.26 33.57 16.53
C GLU A 6 40.18 33.35 16.32
N ASN A 7 40.37 33.72 16.23
CA ASN A 7 39.64 33.39 15.99
C ASN A 7 38.74 33.01 15.70
N LYS A 8 38.90 33.11 15.46
CA LYS A 8 38.39 32.58 15.15
C LYS A 8 37.39 32.21 15.11
N ASP A 9 37.48 32.51 15.17
CA ASP A 9 36.86 31.96 15.07
C ASP A 9 35.88 31.70 14.85
N LYS A 10 35.92 31.93 14.80
CA LYS A 10 35.37 31.54 14.54
C LYS A 10 34.60 31.15 14.28
N MET A 11 34.58 31.26 14.24
CA MET A 11 34.10 30.71 13.92
C MET A 11 33.35 30.25 13.68
N ASN A 12 33.04 30.31 13.68
CA ASN A 12 32.55 29.69 13.43
C ASN A 12 31.71 29.36 13.26
N PRO A 13 31.79 29.54 13.28
CA PRO A 13 31.14 29.04 13.03
C PRO A 13 30.28 28.68 12.84
N SER A 14 30.07 28.68 12.77
CA SER A 14 29.61 28.22 12.55
C SER A 14 28.83 27.84 12.42
N THR A 15 28.78 27.97 12.41
CA THR A 15 28.40 27.45 12.29
C THR A 15 27.45 27.23 12.16
N ASN A 16 27.30 27.38 12.22
CA ASN A 16 26.75 27.01 12.08
C ASN A 16 25.90 26.77 11.76
N LYS A 17 25.78 26.70 11.76
CA LYS A 17 25.26 26.38 11.36
C LYS A 17 24.47 25.97 11.13
N LYS A 18 24.44 25.99 11.26
CA LYS A 18 23.92 25.44 10.99
C LYS A 18 22.99 25.13 10.84
N SER A 19 22.98 25.23 10.81
CA SER A 19 22.43 24.79 10.61
C SER A 19 21.51 24.64 10.40
N GLU A 20 21.35 24.53 10.31
CA GLU A 20 20.77 24.26 9.95
C GLU A 20 20.03 24.01 9.72
N ASP A 21 19.96 24.05 9.69
CA ASP A 21 19.50 23.65 9.37
C ASP A 21 18.69 23.31 9.18
N VAL A 22 18.65 23.21 9.18
CA VAL A 22 18.19 22.63 8.88
C VAL A 22 17.20 22.48 8.78
N THR A 23 17.02 22.51 8.80
CA THR A 23 16.38 22.25 8.61
C THR A 23 15.53 22.34 8.29
N GLU A 24 15.48 22.28 8.18
CA GLU A 24 15.02 22.16 7.68
C GLU A 24 14.47 21.84 7.31
N LYS A 25 14.30 21.73 7.26
CA LYS A 25 13.94 21.16 6.66
C LYS A 25 13.11 20.75 6.65
N ARG A 26 12.85 20.73 6.94
CA ARG A 26 12.16 20.18 6.81
C ARG A 26 11.24 20.22 6.52
N ILE A 27 11.03 20.38 6.35
CA ILE A 27 10.34 20.28 5.89
C ILE A 27 9.72 20.40 5.43
N PRO A 28 9.73 20.42 5.27
CA PRO A 28 9.17 20.32 4.59
C PRO A 28 8.52 20.13 4.14
N THR A 29 8.45 20.06 4.05
CA THR A 29 8.00 19.63 3.46
C THR A 29 7.16 19.49 3.16
N PRO A 30 6.99 19.59 2.90
CA PRO A 30 6.19 19.37 2.40
C PRO A 30 5.43 19.19 2.00
N ILE A 31 5.12 19.09 1.96
CA ILE A 31 4.49 18.87 1.55
C ILE A 31 4.01 18.65 0.78
N PRO A 32 3.94 18.38 0.64
CA PRO A 32 3.69 17.97 -0.34
C PRO A 32 2.54 17.68 -0.76
N THR A 33 2.07 18.09 -1.33
CA THR A 33 1.04 17.83 -1.76
C THR A 33 0.72 16.82 -2.22
N PRO A 34 0.23 16.37 -1.96
CA PRO A 34 -0.01 15.24 -2.25
C PRO A 34 -0.81 15.05 -3.29
N THR A 35 -0.41 14.97 -4.05
CA THR A 35 -0.81 14.35 -5.07
C THR A 35 -1.61 13.28 -4.75
N PRO A 36 -2.49 12.99 -5.45
CA PRO A 36 -3.31 11.93 -5.32
C PRO A 36 -2.51 10.76 -5.32
N THR A 37 -2.15 10.42 -4.32
CA THR A 37 -1.47 9.28 -4.06
C THR A 37 -2.45 8.20 -4.07
N THR A 38 -2.19 7.21 -4.81
CA THR A 38 -3.00 6.01 -4.75
C THR A 38 -3.00 5.56 -3.31
N LEU A 39 -4.13 5.10 -2.88
CA LEU A 39 -4.25 4.60 -1.51
C LEU A 39 -4.01 3.10 -1.47
N VAL A 40 -3.16 2.61 -2.36
CA VAL A 40 -2.76 1.21 -2.38
C VAL A 40 -1.51 1.07 -1.51
N VAL A 41 -1.59 0.18 -0.53
CA VAL A 41 -0.53 -0.04 0.44
C VAL A 41 0.22 -1.32 0.09
N GLU A 42 1.55 -1.27 0.15
CA GLU A 42 2.32 -2.48 -0.12
C GLU A 42 2.18 -3.43 1.06
N TYR A 43 1.85 -4.68 0.76
CA TYR A 43 1.75 -5.71 1.78
C TYR A 43 3.05 -6.49 1.84
N THR A 44 3.58 -6.67 3.04
CA THR A 44 4.75 -7.52 3.24
C THR A 44 4.46 -8.43 4.42
N GLY A 45 4.67 -9.73 4.22
CA GLY A 45 4.45 -10.66 5.30
C GLY A 45 3.93 -11.99 4.80
N GLY A 46 3.82 -12.93 5.71
CA GLY A 46 3.32 -14.25 5.41
C GLY A 46 1.89 -14.43 5.91
N ARG A 47 1.51 -15.68 6.11
CA ARG A 47 0.14 -16.01 6.49
C ARG A 47 -0.24 -15.49 7.87
N ASP A 48 0.71 -15.48 8.79
CA ASP A 48 0.44 -15.02 10.15
C ASP A 48 0.13 -13.52 10.16
N VAL A 49 0.89 -12.73 9.41
CA VAL A 49 0.63 -11.29 9.29
C VAL A 49 -0.73 -11.07 8.65
N PHE A 50 -1.06 -11.87 7.64
CA PHE A 50 -2.33 -11.75 6.94
C PHE A 50 -3.51 -11.95 7.91
N MET A 51 -3.45 -13.00 8.72
CA MET A 51 -4.53 -13.27 9.66
C MET A 51 -4.64 -12.20 10.74
N GLU A 52 -3.50 -11.70 11.23
CA GLU A 52 -3.53 -10.62 12.21
C GLU A 52 -4.11 -9.34 11.62
N LEU A 53 -3.81 -9.09 10.35
CA LEU A 53 -4.34 -7.92 9.67
C LEU A 53 -5.86 -8.01 9.53
N LEU A 54 -6.38 -9.20 9.18
CA LEU A 54 -7.83 -9.37 9.04
C LEU A 54 -8.58 -9.04 10.34
N LYS A 55 -7.98 -9.31 11.49
CA LYS A 55 -8.60 -9.01 12.76
C LYS A 55 -8.82 -7.51 12.99
N ARG A 56 -8.05 -6.69 12.28
CA ARG A 56 -8.10 -5.24 12.45
C ARG A 56 -8.88 -4.53 11.35
N ASN A 57 -9.56 -5.32 10.53
CA ASN A 57 -10.27 -4.80 9.37
C ASN A 57 -11.44 -3.90 9.79
N PRO A 58 -11.42 -2.61 9.46
CA PRO A 58 -12.48 -1.69 9.85
C PRO A 58 -13.65 -1.65 8.88
N GLY A 59 -13.61 -2.42 7.82
CA GLY A 59 -14.66 -2.44 6.83
C GLY A 59 -14.39 -3.47 5.77
N VAL A 60 -13.54 -3.15 4.78
CA VAL A 60 -13.16 -4.12 3.75
C VAL A 60 -11.67 -3.99 3.46
N PHE A 61 -10.97 -5.11 3.55
CA PHE A 61 -9.59 -5.20 3.09
C PHE A 61 -9.59 -5.91 1.75
N ILE A 62 -8.90 -5.32 0.79
CA ILE A 62 -8.82 -5.83 -0.58
C ILE A 62 -7.35 -6.11 -0.87
N PHE A 63 -7.05 -7.34 -1.28
CA PHE A 63 -5.69 -7.76 -1.58
C PHE A 63 -5.54 -8.03 -3.07
N LYS A 64 -4.67 -7.27 -3.72
CA LYS A 64 -4.41 -7.41 -5.15
C LYS A 64 -3.09 -8.16 -5.34
N PHE A 65 -3.17 -9.35 -5.87
CA PHE A 65 -2.01 -10.21 -6.09
C PHE A 65 -1.46 -10.03 -7.50
N GLY A 66 -0.18 -9.80 -7.60
CA GLY A 66 0.46 -9.59 -8.88
C GLY A 66 1.97 -9.75 -8.78
N ALA A 67 2.66 -9.45 -9.86
CA ALA A 67 4.11 -9.49 -9.93
C ALA A 67 4.58 -8.50 -10.99
N GLU A 68 5.81 -8.06 -10.84
CA GLU A 68 6.35 -7.07 -11.76
C GLU A 68 6.46 -7.61 -13.20
N TRP A 69 6.75 -8.89 -13.33
CA TRP A 69 6.86 -9.52 -14.65
C TRP A 69 5.51 -9.86 -15.28
N CYS A 70 4.43 -9.63 -14.58
CA CYS A 70 3.10 -10.03 -15.03
C CYS A 70 2.45 -8.92 -15.88
N ASN A 71 2.42 -9.08 -17.19
CA ASN A 71 1.82 -8.07 -18.07
C ASN A 71 0.32 -7.86 -17.84
N PRO A 72 -0.48 -8.91 -17.64
CA PRO A 72 -1.90 -8.69 -17.33
C PRO A 72 -2.09 -7.90 -16.03
N CYS A 73 -1.19 -8.08 -15.06
CA CYS A 73 -1.27 -7.33 -13.81
C CYS A 73 -1.05 -5.84 -14.07
N LYS A 74 -0.15 -5.51 -14.99
CA LYS A 74 0.11 -4.12 -15.33
C LYS A 74 -1.10 -3.47 -16.02
N LYS A 75 -1.87 -4.26 -16.75
CA LYS A 75 -3.05 -3.74 -17.45
C LYS A 75 -4.10 -3.23 -16.48
N ILE A 76 -4.23 -3.84 -15.31
CA ILE A 76 -5.26 -3.43 -14.36
C ILE A 76 -4.76 -2.40 -13.36
N LYS A 77 -3.46 -2.10 -13.37
CA LYS A 77 -2.90 -1.19 -12.39
C LYS A 77 -3.58 0.17 -12.40
N ASN A 78 -3.74 0.76 -13.58
CA ASN A 78 -4.36 2.08 -13.66
C ASN A 78 -5.81 2.05 -13.20
N PHE A 79 -6.52 0.99 -13.52
CA PHE A 79 -7.91 0.85 -13.08
C PHE A 79 -7.99 0.81 -11.56
N VAL A 80 -7.16 -0.02 -10.94
CA VAL A 80 -7.15 -0.16 -9.48
C VAL A 80 -6.71 1.14 -8.81
N ASP A 81 -5.70 1.80 -9.37
CA ASP A 81 -5.23 3.07 -8.82
C ASP A 81 -6.35 4.12 -8.83
N ARG A 82 -7.10 4.20 -9.94
CA ARG A 82 -8.21 5.15 -10.02
C ARG A 82 -9.30 4.82 -9.02
N VAL A 83 -9.63 3.54 -8.89
CA VAL A 83 -10.65 3.12 -7.92
C VAL A 83 -10.21 3.47 -6.50
N SER A 84 -8.94 3.28 -6.19
CA SER A 84 -8.44 3.56 -4.84
C SER A 84 -8.69 5.00 -4.41
N LEU A 85 -8.75 5.92 -5.37
CA LEU A 85 -8.95 7.33 -5.06
C LEU A 85 -10.38 7.67 -4.64
N VAL A 86 -11.33 6.83 -5.03
CA VAL A 86 -12.74 7.11 -4.74
C VAL A 86 -13.36 6.18 -3.70
N LEU A 87 -12.61 5.23 -3.21
CA LEU A 87 -13.12 4.34 -2.16
C LEU A 87 -13.24 5.09 -0.83
N PRO A 88 -14.20 4.68 0.03
CA PRO A 88 -14.37 5.31 1.35
C PRO A 88 -13.09 5.16 2.17
N LYS A 89 -12.52 6.29 2.56
CA LYS A 89 -11.30 6.27 3.35
C LYS A 89 -11.62 5.82 4.77
N ASN A 90 -10.62 5.22 5.40
CA ASN A 90 -10.74 4.73 6.78
C ASN A 90 -11.62 3.50 6.95
N THR A 91 -12.28 3.02 5.89
CA THR A 91 -13.06 1.79 5.97
C THR A 91 -12.66 0.78 4.91
N MET A 92 -12.10 1.23 3.79
CA MET A 92 -11.68 0.33 2.72
C MET A 92 -10.22 0.57 2.39
N TYR A 93 -9.46 -0.51 2.32
CA TYR A 93 -8.03 -0.43 2.03
C TYR A 93 -7.66 -1.46 0.98
N ILE A 94 -6.79 -1.07 0.04
CA ILE A 94 -6.27 -1.97 -0.98
C ILE A 94 -4.81 -2.23 -0.67
N PHE A 95 -4.48 -3.51 -0.58
CA PHE A 95 -3.10 -3.95 -0.37
C PHE A 95 -2.57 -4.58 -1.65
N SER A 96 -1.37 -4.18 -2.05
CA SER A 96 -0.70 -4.77 -3.20
C SER A 96 0.24 -5.86 -2.70
N VAL A 97 0.05 -7.07 -3.19
CA VAL A 97 0.83 -8.23 -2.76
C VAL A 97 1.65 -8.73 -3.94
N ASP A 98 2.97 -8.69 -3.79
CA ASP A 98 3.86 -9.26 -4.79
C ASP A 98 4.02 -10.75 -4.48
N VAL A 99 3.61 -11.59 -5.43
CA VAL A 99 3.58 -13.05 -5.18
C VAL A 99 4.97 -13.66 -5.04
N ASP A 100 5.99 -12.99 -5.54
CA ASP A 100 7.36 -13.49 -5.38
C ASP A 100 7.89 -13.17 -3.99
N GLU A 101 7.58 -11.99 -3.48
CA GLU A 101 8.01 -11.59 -2.14
C GLU A 101 7.14 -12.22 -1.06
N CYS A 102 5.86 -12.40 -1.33
CA CYS A 102 4.93 -12.97 -0.37
C CYS A 102 4.53 -14.40 -0.78
N PHE A 103 5.53 -15.19 -1.13
CA PHE A 103 5.30 -16.52 -1.69
C PHE A 103 4.52 -17.43 -0.74
N ASP A 104 4.80 -17.34 0.56
CA ASP A 104 4.13 -18.20 1.54
C ASP A 104 2.60 -18.00 1.49
N LEU A 105 2.17 -16.75 1.50
CA LEU A 105 0.75 -16.45 1.47
C LEU A 105 0.13 -16.87 0.14
N PHE A 106 0.76 -16.50 -0.97
CA PHE A 106 0.20 -16.77 -2.28
C PHE A 106 0.11 -18.27 -2.54
N ALA A 107 1.17 -19.01 -2.21
CA ALA A 107 1.19 -20.46 -2.43
C ALA A 107 0.10 -21.14 -1.61
N TYR A 108 -0.11 -20.68 -0.38
CA TYR A 108 -1.15 -21.26 0.46
C TYR A 108 -2.54 -21.00 -0.12
N LEU A 109 -2.80 -19.75 -0.52
CA LEU A 109 -4.10 -19.40 -1.10
C LEU A 109 -4.36 -20.17 -2.39
N LYS A 110 -3.30 -20.39 -3.19
CA LYS A 110 -3.43 -21.13 -4.42
C LYS A 110 -3.70 -22.60 -4.14
N GLN A 111 -3.01 -23.18 -3.15
CA GLN A 111 -3.24 -24.55 -2.74
C GLN A 111 -4.67 -24.75 -2.26
N LYS A 112 -5.22 -23.77 -1.55
CA LYS A 112 -6.59 -23.82 -1.05
C LYS A 112 -7.63 -23.38 -2.08
N LYS A 113 -7.17 -23.07 -3.30
CA LYS A 113 -8.03 -22.67 -4.41
C LYS A 113 -8.78 -21.37 -4.20
N MET A 114 -8.22 -20.50 -3.36
CA MET A 114 -8.76 -19.15 -3.17
C MET A 114 -8.31 -18.26 -4.31
N VAL A 115 -7.17 -18.55 -4.94
CA VAL A 115 -6.70 -17.90 -6.17
C VAL A 115 -6.26 -18.96 -7.13
N SER A 116 -6.35 -18.70 -8.43
CA SER A 116 -5.86 -19.62 -9.45
C SER A 116 -4.61 -19.11 -10.15
N GLY A 117 -4.38 -17.81 -10.12
CA GLY A 117 -3.23 -17.20 -10.78
C GLY A 117 -3.26 -15.69 -10.54
N ILE A 118 -2.50 -14.94 -11.34
CA ILE A 118 -2.45 -13.48 -11.23
C ILE A 118 -2.78 -12.86 -12.59
N PRO A 119 -3.41 -11.67 -12.59
CA PRO A 119 -3.83 -10.91 -11.41
C PRO A 119 -5.06 -11.50 -10.77
N ALA A 120 -5.12 -11.40 -9.45
CA ALA A 120 -6.29 -11.83 -8.69
C ALA A 120 -6.49 -10.80 -7.57
N ILE A 121 -7.76 -10.53 -7.25
CA ILE A 121 -8.09 -9.59 -6.19
C ILE A 121 -9.10 -10.25 -5.28
N LEU A 122 -8.79 -10.25 -3.99
CA LEU A 122 -9.64 -10.86 -2.96
C LEU A 122 -10.11 -9.80 -1.99
N ALA A 123 -11.35 -9.87 -1.57
CA ALA A 123 -11.91 -8.92 -0.60
C ALA A 123 -12.41 -9.65 0.62
N TYR A 124 -12.14 -9.06 1.78
CA TYR A 124 -12.53 -9.59 3.08
C TYR A 124 -13.26 -8.50 3.85
N LYS A 125 -14.49 -8.76 4.27
CA LYS A 125 -15.23 -7.77 5.03
C LYS A 125 -14.90 -7.87 6.52
N MET A 126 -15.23 -6.84 7.25
CA MET A 126 -15.00 -6.82 8.68
C MET A 126 -15.61 -8.04 9.34
N GLY A 127 -14.85 -8.67 10.22
CA GLY A 127 -15.28 -9.87 10.91
C GLY A 127 -14.88 -11.17 10.26
N ASN A 128 -14.45 -11.13 8.99
CA ASN A 128 -13.97 -12.33 8.33
C ASN A 128 -12.52 -12.57 8.71
N GLU A 129 -12.30 -13.58 9.53
CA GLU A 129 -10.96 -13.94 9.97
C GLU A 129 -10.54 -15.29 9.39
N SER A 130 -10.94 -15.55 8.16
CA SER A 130 -10.56 -16.79 7.45
C SER A 130 -9.86 -16.46 6.16
N TYR A 131 -9.24 -17.46 5.55
CA TYR A 131 -8.57 -17.25 4.26
C TYR A 131 -9.56 -17.17 3.11
N ALA A 132 -10.80 -17.59 3.31
CA ALA A 132 -11.81 -17.56 2.26
C ALA A 132 -12.36 -16.14 2.11
N PRO A 133 -12.21 -15.55 0.93
CA PRO A 133 -12.67 -14.17 0.73
C PRO A 133 -14.18 -14.06 0.61
N ASP A 134 -14.71 -12.89 0.87
CA ASP A 134 -16.13 -12.60 0.67
C ASP A 134 -16.44 -12.28 -0.79
N ALA A 135 -15.43 -11.83 -1.54
CA ALA A 135 -15.56 -11.60 -2.98
C ALA A 135 -14.19 -11.76 -3.62
N SER A 136 -14.18 -12.13 -4.90
CA SER A 136 -12.92 -12.28 -5.62
C SER A 136 -13.14 -12.00 -7.09
N VAL A 137 -12.06 -11.61 -7.77
CA VAL A 137 -12.06 -11.44 -9.21
C VAL A 137 -10.67 -11.76 -9.73
N SER A 138 -10.59 -12.31 -10.94
CA SER A 138 -9.32 -12.62 -11.59
C SER A 138 -9.36 -12.09 -13.01
N GLY A 139 -8.19 -11.78 -13.55
CA GLY A 139 -8.07 -11.37 -14.94
C GLY A 139 -8.17 -9.88 -15.11
N THR A 140 -8.41 -9.47 -16.36
CA THR A 140 -8.30 -8.07 -16.75
C THR A 140 -9.61 -7.46 -17.29
N ASP A 141 -10.71 -8.18 -17.22
CA ASP A 141 -11.98 -7.69 -17.72
C ASP A 141 -12.49 -6.57 -16.82
N GLU A 142 -12.61 -5.36 -17.36
CA GLU A 142 -12.99 -4.20 -16.56
C GLU A 142 -14.43 -4.27 -16.06
N THR A 143 -15.29 -4.95 -16.78
CA THR A 143 -16.66 -5.11 -16.32
C THR A 143 -16.70 -5.96 -15.04
N GLU A 144 -15.91 -7.04 -15.02
CA GLU A 144 -15.83 -7.89 -13.84
C GLU A 144 -15.14 -7.17 -12.69
N LEU A 145 -14.10 -6.40 -13.00
CA LEU A 145 -13.41 -5.61 -11.98
C LEU A 145 -14.36 -4.58 -11.35
N LYS A 146 -15.13 -3.90 -12.19
CA LYS A 146 -16.08 -2.92 -11.70
C LYS A 146 -17.12 -3.58 -10.81
N TYR A 147 -17.65 -4.72 -11.24
CA TYR A 147 -18.63 -5.44 -10.44
C TYR A 147 -18.05 -5.85 -9.09
N PHE A 148 -16.80 -6.28 -9.09
CA PHE A 148 -16.11 -6.66 -7.86
C PHE A 148 -16.05 -5.48 -6.88
N PHE A 149 -15.61 -4.31 -7.35
CA PHE A 149 -15.50 -3.15 -6.47
C PHE A 149 -16.87 -2.62 -6.04
N ASP A 150 -17.89 -2.71 -6.90
CA ASP A 150 -19.24 -2.36 -6.50
C ASP A 150 -19.73 -3.29 -5.39
N THR A 151 -19.40 -4.57 -5.48
CA THR A 151 -19.73 -5.53 -4.43
C THR A 151 -19.03 -5.17 -3.12
N CYS A 152 -17.77 -4.78 -3.21
CA CYS A 152 -17.01 -4.39 -2.01
C CYS A 152 -17.63 -3.15 -1.35
N LEU A 153 -18.10 -2.19 -2.15
CA LEU A 153 -18.75 -1.00 -1.60
C LEU A 153 -19.99 -1.36 -0.81
N LYS A 154 -20.73 -2.38 -1.25
CA LYS A 154 -21.93 -2.81 -0.53
C LYS A 154 -21.61 -3.46 0.80
N MET A 155 -20.40 -3.93 0.98
CA MET A 155 -20.01 -4.57 2.23
C MET A 155 -19.85 -3.56 3.38
N VAL A 156 -19.67 -2.27 3.06
CA VAL A 156 -19.51 -1.23 4.07
C VAL A 156 -20.72 -0.30 4.11
N ALA A 157 -21.69 -0.52 3.28
CA ALA A 157 -22.86 0.35 3.21
C ALA A 157 -23.84 0.13 4.37
#